data_248df6823476fa2e7f092af52c40cf2a
#
_entry.id   248df6823476fa2e7f092af52c40cf2a
#
_cell.length_a   1.000
_cell.length_b   1.000
_cell.length_c   1.000
_cell.angle_alpha   90.00
_cell.angle_beta   90.00
_cell.angle_gamma   90.00
#
_symmetry.space_group_name_H-M   'P 1'
#
loop_
_entity.id
_entity.type
_entity.pdbx_description
1 polymer ?
#
loop_
_entity_poly.entity_id
_entity_poly.type
_entity_poly.pdbx_seq_one_letter_code
_entity_poly.pdbx_strand_id
1 'polypeptide(L)'
;MQAVSAIIYPTVLVAEDSSDTRIMLKRAFELKGYRVLEAEDGKQALELAKKHRPSLMVIDLNMPVLDGLETIKSVRELETNGERTPIVAITAYDYYGIKEAALEIGCNKYLSKPLDLAELDRALKSLGFVV
;
A
#
# COMPACT_ATOMS: atom_id res chain seq x y z
N MET A 1 -36.21 -16.71 -3.35
CA MET A 1 -35.56 -15.80 -2.42
C MET A 1 -34.23 -15.39 -2.99
N GLN A 2 -33.97 -14.14 -3.00
CA GLN A 2 -32.71 -13.63 -3.54
C GLN A 2 -31.61 -13.72 -2.49
N ALA A 3 -30.49 -14.28 -2.87
CA ALA A 3 -29.34 -14.32 -1.99
C ALA A 3 -28.80 -12.88 -1.80
N VAL A 4 -28.56 -12.52 -0.56
CA VAL A 4 -27.91 -11.24 -0.27
C VAL A 4 -26.43 -11.41 -0.58
N SER A 5 -25.91 -10.60 -1.50
CA SER A 5 -24.50 -10.58 -1.78
C SER A 5 -23.73 -10.10 -0.55
N ALA A 6 -22.77 -10.87 -0.11
CA ALA A 6 -21.88 -10.41 0.94
C ALA A 6 -21.14 -9.18 0.45
N ILE A 7 -21.17 -8.09 1.23
CA ILE A 7 -20.36 -6.93 0.93
C ILE A 7 -18.92 -7.27 1.32
N ILE A 8 -18.06 -7.36 0.31
CA ILE A 8 -16.64 -7.62 0.53
C ILE A 8 -15.93 -6.28 0.50
N TYR A 9 -15.45 -5.85 1.66
CA TYR A 9 -14.65 -4.63 1.76
C TYR A 9 -13.21 -4.97 1.40
N PRO A 10 -12.58 -4.21 0.50
CA PRO A 10 -11.18 -4.44 0.22
C PRO A 10 -10.33 -4.16 1.46
N THR A 11 -9.25 -4.90 1.59
CA THR A 11 -8.30 -4.74 2.69
C THR A 11 -7.07 -4.03 2.15
N VAL A 12 -6.67 -2.94 2.80
CA VAL A 12 -5.43 -2.24 2.50
C VAL A 12 -4.45 -2.40 3.64
N LEU A 13 -3.20 -2.66 3.31
CA LEU A 13 -2.10 -2.66 4.26
C LEU A 13 -1.35 -1.34 4.11
N VAL A 14 -1.31 -0.56 5.18
CA VAL A 14 -0.57 0.70 5.23
C VAL A 14 0.69 0.48 6.06
N ALA A 15 1.84 0.54 5.40
CA ALA A 15 3.15 0.42 6.02
C ALA A 15 3.81 1.80 6.09
N GLU A 16 3.87 2.37 7.27
CA GLU A 16 4.31 3.74 7.51
C GLU A 16 4.78 3.87 8.95
N ASP A 17 6.02 4.32 9.15
CA ASP A 17 6.57 4.47 10.50
C ASP A 17 6.08 5.75 11.21
N SER A 18 5.72 6.80 10.48
CA SER A 18 5.14 8.01 11.05
C SER A 18 3.70 7.74 11.49
N SER A 19 3.42 7.84 12.78
CA SER A 19 2.07 7.62 13.29
C SER A 19 1.06 8.61 12.74
N ASP A 20 1.46 9.86 12.53
CA ASP A 20 0.56 10.88 11.98
C ASP A 20 0.13 10.55 10.56
N THR A 21 1.07 10.20 9.70
CA THR A 21 0.78 9.82 8.32
C THR A 21 -0.02 8.51 8.28
N ARG A 22 0.34 7.55 9.12
CA ARG A 22 -0.35 6.27 9.19
C ARG A 22 -1.81 6.43 9.60
N ILE A 23 -2.07 7.25 10.62
CA ILE A 23 -3.44 7.54 11.09
C ILE A 23 -4.24 8.26 10.01
N MET A 24 -3.64 9.22 9.33
CA MET A 24 -4.28 9.94 8.24
C MET A 24 -4.70 8.98 7.12
N LEU A 25 -3.81 8.12 6.69
CA LEU A 25 -4.09 7.13 5.65
C LEU A 25 -5.17 6.16 6.11
N LYS A 26 -5.07 5.68 7.33
CA LYS A 26 -6.08 4.78 7.90
C LYS A 26 -7.47 5.37 7.81
N ARG A 27 -7.63 6.61 8.26
CA ARG A 27 -8.92 7.30 8.23
C ARG A 27 -9.41 7.49 6.79
N ALA A 28 -8.52 7.90 5.89
CA ALA A 28 -8.88 8.10 4.49
C ALA A 28 -9.40 6.81 3.86
N PHE A 29 -8.76 5.68 4.13
CA PHE A 29 -9.20 4.39 3.59
C PHE A 29 -10.46 3.87 4.27
N GLU A 30 -10.58 4.03 5.58
CA GLU A 30 -11.79 3.61 6.28
C GLU A 30 -13.03 4.35 5.78
N LEU A 31 -12.91 5.64 5.49
CA LEU A 31 -14.00 6.42 4.92
C LEU A 31 -14.41 5.94 3.53
N LYS A 32 -13.52 5.28 2.82
CA LYS A 32 -13.82 4.68 1.52
C LYS A 32 -14.36 3.26 1.62
N GLY A 33 -14.48 2.73 2.83
CA GLY A 33 -14.99 1.39 3.08
C GLY A 33 -13.94 0.29 3.14
N TYR A 34 -12.65 0.64 3.21
CA TYR A 34 -11.59 -0.36 3.32
C TYR A 34 -11.42 -0.83 4.76
N ARG A 35 -11.05 -2.09 4.90
CA ARG A 35 -10.44 -2.58 6.13
C ARG A 35 -8.96 -2.21 6.08
N VAL A 36 -8.43 -1.67 7.16
CA VAL A 36 -7.04 -1.20 7.19
C VAL A 36 -6.21 -2.05 8.14
N LEU A 37 -5.11 -2.57 7.62
CA LEU A 37 -4.06 -3.20 8.41
C LEU A 37 -2.91 -2.20 8.51
N GLU A 38 -2.32 -2.08 9.67
CA GLU A 38 -1.25 -1.13 9.92
C GLU A 38 0.06 -1.84 10.22
N ALA A 39 1.14 -1.36 9.62
CA ALA A 39 2.49 -1.80 9.90
C ALA A 39 3.37 -0.57 10.13
N GLU A 40 4.26 -0.67 11.12
CA GLU A 40 5.18 0.42 11.47
C GLU A 40 6.55 0.25 10.82
N ASP A 41 6.82 -0.94 10.29
CA ASP A 41 8.07 -1.24 9.61
C ASP A 41 7.86 -2.29 8.53
N GLY A 42 8.90 -2.54 7.74
CA GLY A 42 8.81 -3.47 6.62
C GLY A 42 8.64 -4.93 7.01
N LYS A 43 9.17 -5.30 8.18
CA LYS A 43 9.02 -6.68 8.66
C LYS A 43 7.58 -6.97 9.05
N GLN A 44 6.95 -6.05 9.78
CA GLN A 44 5.53 -6.15 10.11
C GLN A 44 4.67 -6.19 8.85
N ALA A 45 5.00 -5.32 7.88
CA ALA A 45 4.28 -5.27 6.61
C ALA A 45 4.33 -6.62 5.90
N LEU A 46 5.50 -7.23 5.85
CA LEU A 46 5.67 -8.51 5.17
C LEU A 46 4.90 -9.64 5.88
N GLU A 47 4.93 -9.67 7.20
CA GLU A 47 4.17 -10.63 8.00
C GLU A 47 2.67 -10.51 7.79
N LEU A 48 2.17 -9.27 7.78
CA LEU A 48 0.75 -9.01 7.55
C LEU A 48 0.34 -9.33 6.12
N ALA A 49 1.19 -9.05 5.15
CA ALA A 49 0.93 -9.38 3.76
C ALA A 49 0.80 -10.89 3.55
N LYS A 50 1.68 -11.67 4.19
CA LYS A 50 1.61 -13.14 4.15
C LYS A 50 0.33 -13.68 4.75
N LYS A 51 -0.05 -13.14 5.91
CA LYS A 51 -1.19 -13.64 6.67
C LYS A 51 -2.54 -13.25 6.07
N HIS A 52 -2.66 -12.01 5.63
CA HIS A 52 -3.96 -11.43 5.25
C HIS A 52 -4.16 -11.25 3.75
N ARG A 53 -3.12 -11.29 2.95
CA ARG A 53 -3.17 -11.10 1.50
C ARG A 53 -4.04 -9.87 1.12
N PRO A 54 -3.59 -8.65 1.46
CA PRO A 54 -4.39 -7.46 1.22
C PRO A 54 -4.65 -7.21 -0.26
N SER A 55 -5.72 -6.49 -0.55
CA SER A 55 -6.08 -6.12 -1.93
C SER A 55 -5.21 -4.97 -2.47
N LEU A 56 -4.58 -4.23 -1.58
CA LEU A 56 -3.78 -3.06 -1.89
C LEU A 56 -2.75 -2.86 -0.78
N MET A 57 -1.56 -2.41 -1.15
CA MET A 57 -0.56 -2.01 -0.17
C MET A 57 -0.11 -0.58 -0.45
N VAL A 58 0.01 0.22 0.61
CA VAL A 58 0.61 1.55 0.57
C VAL A 58 1.87 1.45 1.43
N ILE A 59 3.03 1.64 0.83
CA ILE A 59 4.32 1.39 1.48
C ILE A 59 5.20 2.63 1.44
N ASP A 60 5.55 3.13 2.62
CA ASP A 60 6.57 4.18 2.75
C ASP A 60 7.95 3.57 2.43
N LEU A 61 8.68 4.22 1.55
CA LEU A 61 10.02 3.74 1.17
C LEU A 61 11.05 3.93 2.28
N ASN A 62 10.78 4.80 3.24
CA ASN A 62 11.70 5.13 4.31
C ASN A 62 11.19 4.60 5.65
N MET A 63 11.42 3.32 5.91
CA MET A 63 11.02 2.66 7.14
C MET A 63 12.20 1.97 7.80
N PRO A 64 12.16 1.83 9.15
CA PRO A 64 13.19 1.08 9.86
C PRO A 64 13.04 -0.43 9.64
N VAL A 65 14.02 -1.18 10.07
CA VAL A 65 14.13 -2.65 10.08
C VAL A 65 14.27 -3.20 8.66
N LEU A 66 13.26 -3.02 7.83
CA LEU A 66 13.28 -3.41 6.42
C LEU A 66 12.68 -2.24 5.65
N ASP A 67 13.47 -1.59 4.80
CA ASP A 67 12.98 -0.42 4.07
C ASP A 67 11.91 -0.79 3.03
N GLY A 68 11.28 0.25 2.48
CA GLY A 68 10.15 0.03 1.57
C GLY A 68 10.53 -0.67 0.28
N LEU A 69 11.70 -0.38 -0.28
CA LEU A 69 12.15 -1.05 -1.52
C LEU A 69 12.35 -2.54 -1.28
N GLU A 70 13.01 -2.90 -0.20
CA GLU A 70 13.20 -4.31 0.18
C GLU A 70 11.87 -4.99 0.50
N THR A 71 10.95 -4.26 1.14
CA THR A 71 9.62 -4.77 1.44
C THR A 71 8.86 -5.10 0.15
N ILE A 72 8.87 -4.19 -0.83
CA ILE A 72 8.22 -4.41 -2.12
C ILE A 72 8.82 -5.63 -2.82
N LYS A 73 10.14 -5.70 -2.86
CA LYS A 73 10.83 -6.84 -3.46
C LYS A 73 10.41 -8.15 -2.81
N SER A 74 10.37 -8.18 -1.48
CA SER A 74 9.99 -9.38 -0.73
C SER A 74 8.54 -9.77 -0.97
N VAL A 75 7.63 -8.79 -1.05
CA VAL A 75 6.23 -9.05 -1.39
C VAL A 75 6.12 -9.69 -2.78
N ARG A 76 6.85 -9.15 -3.75
CA ARG A 76 6.83 -9.69 -5.11
C ARG A 76 7.36 -11.13 -5.17
N GLU A 77 8.38 -11.44 -4.38
CA GLU A 77 8.93 -12.79 -4.29
C GLU A 77 7.96 -13.79 -3.67
N LEU A 78 7.05 -13.33 -2.81
CA LEU A 78 6.03 -14.17 -2.19
C LEU A 78 4.85 -14.47 -3.10
N GLU A 79 4.65 -13.65 -4.12
CA GLU A 79 3.51 -13.82 -5.02
C GLU A 79 3.70 -15.03 -5.93
N THR A 80 2.63 -15.80 -6.08
CA THR A 80 2.63 -17.01 -6.92
C THR A 80 1.43 -17.00 -7.85
N ASN A 81 1.49 -17.82 -8.90
CA ASN A 81 0.37 -18.01 -9.82
C ASN A 81 -0.15 -16.73 -10.49
N GLY A 82 0.76 -15.80 -10.78
CA GLY A 82 0.39 -14.56 -11.45
C GLY A 82 -0.30 -13.53 -10.54
N GLU A 83 -0.37 -13.77 -9.25
CA GLU A 83 -0.91 -12.79 -8.31
C GLU A 83 -0.01 -11.56 -8.29
N ARG A 84 -0.63 -10.37 -8.36
CA ARG A 84 0.09 -9.11 -8.23
C ARG A 84 -0.75 -8.12 -7.46
N THR A 85 -0.45 -8.01 -6.18
CA THR A 85 -1.11 -7.02 -5.33
C THR A 85 -0.69 -5.61 -5.77
N PRO A 86 -1.63 -4.73 -6.05
CA PRO A 86 -1.29 -3.33 -6.33
C PRO A 86 -0.53 -2.71 -5.15
N ILE A 87 0.57 -2.02 -5.46
CA ILE A 87 1.40 -1.35 -4.46
C ILE A 87 1.57 0.10 -4.85
N VAL A 88 1.21 1.00 -3.91
CA VAL A 88 1.49 2.42 -4.00
C VAL A 88 2.66 2.71 -3.07
N ALA A 89 3.77 3.16 -3.63
CA ALA A 89 4.93 3.58 -2.83
C ALA A 89 4.81 5.06 -2.49
N ILE A 90 5.14 5.42 -1.26
CA ILE A 90 5.16 6.82 -0.82
C ILE A 90 6.52 7.14 -0.22
N THR A 91 6.98 8.39 -0.36
CA THR A 91 8.25 8.80 0.22
C THR A 91 8.31 10.30 0.49
N ALA A 92 9.00 10.68 1.56
CA ALA A 92 9.36 12.06 1.84
C ALA A 92 10.63 12.48 1.09
N TYR A 93 11.41 11.52 0.62
CA TYR A 93 12.71 11.75 0.00
C TYR A 93 12.66 11.47 -1.50
N ASP A 94 12.16 12.46 -2.24
CA ASP A 94 12.03 12.35 -3.70
C ASP A 94 13.35 12.81 -4.36
N TYR A 95 14.34 11.94 -4.32
CA TYR A 95 15.62 12.20 -4.95
C TYR A 95 15.74 11.44 -6.27
N TYR A 96 16.74 11.85 -7.05
CA TYR A 96 16.96 11.31 -8.39
C TYR A 96 17.06 9.78 -8.37
N GLY A 97 16.27 9.14 -9.21
CA GLY A 97 16.30 7.69 -9.41
C GLY A 97 15.48 6.86 -8.45
N ILE A 98 14.92 7.45 -7.36
CA ILE A 98 14.13 6.66 -6.39
C ILE A 98 12.81 6.18 -6.98
N LYS A 99 12.16 7.02 -7.76
CA LYS A 99 10.91 6.65 -8.41
C LYS A 99 11.13 5.50 -9.39
N GLU A 100 12.15 5.61 -10.22
CA GLU A 100 12.51 4.59 -11.20
C GLU A 100 12.86 3.27 -10.51
N ALA A 101 13.62 3.33 -9.42
CA ALA A 101 13.98 2.16 -8.64
C ALA A 101 12.74 1.47 -8.05
N ALA A 102 11.81 2.26 -7.51
CA ALA A 102 10.59 1.73 -6.91
C ALA A 102 9.70 1.05 -7.97
N LEU A 103 9.54 1.69 -9.13
CA LEU A 103 8.76 1.11 -10.23
C LEU A 103 9.42 -0.14 -10.78
N GLU A 104 10.73 -0.15 -10.94
CA GLU A 104 11.48 -1.30 -11.44
C GLU A 104 11.37 -2.50 -10.50
N ILE A 105 11.42 -2.27 -9.19
CA ILE A 105 11.26 -3.33 -8.19
C ILE A 105 9.84 -3.89 -8.16
N GLY A 106 8.85 -3.09 -8.58
CA GLY A 106 7.51 -3.60 -8.76
C GLY A 106 6.37 -2.83 -8.11
N CYS A 107 6.59 -1.57 -7.67
CA CYS A 107 5.44 -0.78 -7.26
C CYS A 107 4.65 -0.33 -8.50
N ASN A 108 3.36 -0.11 -8.31
CA ASN A 108 2.45 0.27 -9.40
C ASN A 108 2.30 1.77 -9.52
N LYS A 109 2.37 2.47 -8.40
CA LYS A 109 2.25 3.92 -8.33
C LYS A 109 3.24 4.46 -7.32
N TYR A 110 3.62 5.72 -7.51
CA TYR A 110 4.59 6.39 -6.67
C TYR A 110 4.04 7.78 -6.31
N LEU A 111 4.01 8.11 -5.03
CA LEU A 111 3.55 9.40 -4.54
C LEU A 111 4.57 10.00 -3.59
N SER A 112 4.77 11.32 -3.69
CA SER A 112 5.67 12.05 -2.79
C SER A 112 4.89 12.61 -1.60
N LYS A 113 5.58 12.73 -0.46
CA LYS A 113 5.03 13.45 0.70
C LYS A 113 5.34 14.95 0.57
N PRO A 114 4.50 15.84 1.08
CA PRO A 114 3.26 15.57 1.81
C PRO A 114 2.19 14.97 0.90
N LEU A 115 1.44 14.01 1.44
CA LEU A 115 0.43 13.32 0.64
C LEU A 115 -0.74 14.23 0.33
N ASP A 116 -1.09 14.27 -0.95
CA ASP A 116 -2.30 14.93 -1.43
C ASP A 116 -3.35 13.83 -1.62
N LEU A 117 -4.45 13.92 -0.89
CA LEU A 117 -5.51 12.92 -0.97
C LEU A 117 -6.12 12.85 -2.36
N ALA A 118 -6.13 13.95 -3.10
CA ALA A 118 -6.61 13.93 -4.48
C ALA A 118 -5.68 13.12 -5.39
N GLU A 119 -4.38 13.21 -5.18
CA GLU A 119 -3.41 12.39 -5.91
C GLU A 119 -3.56 10.91 -5.55
N LEU A 120 -3.76 10.61 -4.28
CA LEU A 120 -4.01 9.26 -3.83
C LEU A 120 -5.26 8.69 -4.50
N ASP A 121 -6.34 9.46 -4.52
CA ASP A 121 -7.59 9.04 -5.18
C ASP A 121 -7.39 8.77 -6.67
N ARG A 122 -6.65 9.62 -7.36
CA ARG A 122 -6.34 9.40 -8.78
C ARG A 122 -5.53 8.12 -9.00
N ALA A 123 -4.56 7.87 -8.12
CA ALA A 123 -3.75 6.65 -8.18
C ALA A 123 -4.61 5.41 -7.97
N LEU A 124 -5.47 5.43 -6.95
CA LEU A 124 -6.39 4.32 -6.66
C LEU A 124 -7.34 4.07 -7.82
N LYS A 125 -7.89 5.13 -8.36
CA LYS A 125 -8.82 5.04 -9.49
C LYS A 125 -8.14 4.43 -10.72
N SER A 126 -6.90 4.83 -10.99
CA SER A 126 -6.14 4.28 -12.12
C SER A 126 -5.81 2.80 -11.93
N LEU A 127 -5.79 2.32 -10.68
CA LEU A 127 -5.58 0.91 -10.35
C LEU A 127 -6.88 0.11 -10.30
N GLY A 128 -8.02 0.75 -10.57
CA GLY A 128 -9.32 0.08 -10.60
C GLY A 128 -10.09 0.09 -9.28
N PHE A 129 -9.63 0.84 -8.29
CA PHE A 129 -10.34 0.95 -7.02
C PHE A 129 -11.38 2.07 -7.07
N VAL A 130 -12.48 1.86 -6.35
CA VAL A 130 -13.51 2.89 -6.16
C VAL A 130 -13.06 3.84 -5.05
N VAL A 131 -13.20 5.13 -5.27
CA VAL A 131 -12.75 6.16 -4.33
C VAL A 131 -13.90 7.02 -3.82
#